data_7acc1b9609ffc2bbed08f3c89fa5aea8
#
_entry.id   7acc1b9609ffc2bbed08f3c89fa5aea8
#
_cell.length_a   1.000
_cell.length_b   1.000
_cell.length_c   1.000
_cell.angle_alpha   90.00
_cell.angle_beta   90.00
_cell.angle_gamma   90.00
#
_symmetry.space_group_name_H-M   'P 1'
#
loop_
_entity.id
_entity.type
_entity.pdbx_description
1 polymer ?
#
loop_
_entity_poly.entity_id
_entity_poly.type
_entity_poly.pdbx_seq_one_letter_code
_entity_poly.pdbx_strand_id
1 'polypeptide(L)'
;MKGGDPLATSMPDSSVENLDFNVAGRTLKWTWREKGAATVVPEMSSADTLPHWAIDLLDGWNIDDIATKIAEADVRIAFPDRIGEDDFRDLLLESIRENLGHIRRYLADPSILVNITLDRPISVARRQAQVGASQNALQHSYRVGIQMALDDWTSRVRAHGTAPERSAELAPALMASVAHFLHYQDFALARASAEFSLQEEALRRTGAQIRKQVVLDLLNGSVAGDSSELLATLGYDTTVCHLGIMVKNMA
;
A
#
# COMPACT_ATOMS: atom_id res chain seq x y z
N MET A 1 37.16 -47.00 14.75
CA MET A 1 36.05 -46.46 15.54
C MET A 1 35.54 -45.23 14.83
N LYS A 2 34.38 -45.33 14.20
CA LYS A 2 33.72 -44.25 13.42
C LYS A 2 32.81 -43.47 14.37
N GLY A 3 33.10 -42.18 14.57
CA GLY A 3 32.21 -41.24 15.24
C GLY A 3 31.26 -40.64 14.21
N GLY A 4 29.99 -41.01 14.31
CA GLY A 4 28.92 -40.37 13.51
C GLY A 4 28.52 -39.06 14.13
N ASP A 5 28.37 -38.06 13.27
CA ASP A 5 27.83 -36.75 13.59
C ASP A 5 26.30 -36.82 13.52
N PRO A 6 25.55 -36.58 14.62
CA PRO A 6 24.12 -36.53 14.59
C PRO A 6 23.68 -35.07 14.81
N LEU A 7 23.38 -34.31 13.77
CA LEU A 7 22.48 -33.15 13.84
C LEU A 7 22.33 -32.50 12.46
N ALA A 8 21.91 -33.29 11.47
CA ALA A 8 21.23 -32.71 10.31
C ALA A 8 19.74 -32.64 10.65
N THR A 9 19.34 -31.55 11.33
CA THR A 9 17.94 -31.23 11.53
C THR A 9 17.40 -30.71 10.18
N SER A 10 16.69 -31.58 9.49
CA SER A 10 15.92 -31.20 8.30
C SER A 10 14.91 -30.12 8.71
N MET A 11 15.05 -28.93 8.12
CA MET A 11 14.01 -27.89 8.18
C MET A 11 12.73 -28.46 7.56
N PRO A 12 11.56 -28.25 8.18
CA PRO A 12 10.31 -28.66 7.57
C PRO A 12 10.07 -27.85 6.31
N ASP A 13 9.71 -28.57 5.28
CA ASP A 13 9.28 -28.10 3.98
C ASP A 13 8.16 -27.05 4.16
N SER A 14 8.28 -25.93 3.45
CA SER A 14 7.33 -24.82 3.54
C SER A 14 5.92 -25.30 3.20
N SER A 15 5.10 -25.49 4.23
CA SER A 15 3.69 -25.82 4.06
C SER A 15 2.95 -24.71 3.36
N VAL A 16 2.48 -25.00 2.16
CA VAL A 16 1.50 -24.20 1.44
C VAL A 16 0.14 -24.56 2.03
N GLU A 17 -0.47 -23.69 2.82
CA GLU A 17 -1.85 -23.87 3.26
C GLU A 17 -2.79 -23.31 2.21
N ASN A 18 -3.62 -24.17 1.65
CA ASN A 18 -4.72 -23.79 0.77
C ASN A 18 -6.01 -23.73 1.61
N LEU A 19 -6.63 -22.58 1.67
CA LEU A 19 -7.94 -22.40 2.30
C LEU A 19 -8.99 -22.13 1.22
N ASP A 20 -9.98 -23.00 1.15
CA ASP A 20 -11.10 -22.86 0.23
C ASP A 20 -12.28 -22.20 0.96
N PHE A 21 -12.69 -21.03 0.50
CA PHE A 21 -13.90 -20.36 1.00
C PHE A 21 -15.01 -20.42 -0.03
N ASN A 22 -16.19 -20.82 0.41
CA ASN A 22 -17.39 -20.83 -0.44
C ASN A 22 -18.26 -19.62 -0.10
N VAL A 23 -18.29 -18.62 -0.99
CA VAL A 23 -19.13 -17.44 -0.85
C VAL A 23 -20.09 -17.37 -2.03
N ALA A 24 -21.38 -17.42 -1.74
CA ALA A 24 -22.46 -17.36 -2.74
C ALA A 24 -22.33 -18.36 -3.90
N GLY A 25 -21.91 -19.61 -3.59
CA GLY A 25 -21.76 -20.68 -4.58
C GLY A 25 -20.47 -20.62 -5.41
N ARG A 26 -19.52 -19.78 -5.04
CA ARG A 26 -18.18 -19.70 -5.66
C ARG A 26 -17.12 -20.16 -4.66
N THR A 27 -16.23 -21.04 -5.10
CA THR A 27 -15.06 -21.46 -4.32
C THR A 27 -13.92 -20.49 -4.57
N LEU A 28 -13.54 -19.73 -3.54
CA LEU A 28 -12.35 -18.89 -3.56
C LEU A 28 -11.19 -19.69 -2.96
N LYS A 29 -10.14 -19.94 -3.73
CA LYS A 29 -8.94 -20.62 -3.28
C LYS A 29 -7.92 -19.60 -2.78
N TRP A 30 -7.51 -19.73 -1.53
CA TRP A 30 -6.43 -18.94 -0.94
C TRP A 30 -5.19 -19.79 -0.83
N THR A 31 -4.09 -19.31 -1.40
CA THR A 31 -2.77 -19.94 -1.26
C THR A 31 -1.88 -19.03 -0.44
N TRP A 32 -1.50 -19.45 0.76
CA TRP A 32 -0.57 -18.71 1.60
C TRP A 32 0.86 -19.22 1.37
N ARG A 33 1.81 -18.31 1.16
CA ARG A 33 3.24 -18.61 1.07
C ARG A 33 4.02 -17.71 2.04
N GLU A 34 4.77 -18.29 2.94
CA GLU A 34 5.41 -17.62 4.09
C GLU A 34 6.61 -16.72 3.76
N LYS A 35 7.01 -16.53 2.50
CA LYS A 35 8.11 -15.63 2.11
C LYS A 35 7.77 -14.80 0.88
N GLY A 36 7.49 -13.52 1.13
CA GLY A 36 7.25 -12.50 0.13
C GLY A 36 5.76 -12.36 -0.17
N ALA A 37 5.24 -11.13 -0.12
CA ALA A 37 3.84 -10.82 -0.34
C ALA A 37 3.28 -11.58 -1.55
N ALA A 38 2.62 -12.69 -1.29
CA ALA A 38 1.91 -13.44 -2.31
C ALA A 38 0.68 -12.62 -2.68
N THR A 39 0.73 -11.94 -3.81
CA THR A 39 -0.46 -11.36 -4.41
C THR A 39 -1.33 -12.53 -4.86
N VAL A 40 -2.38 -12.82 -4.09
CA VAL A 40 -3.41 -13.76 -4.54
C VAL A 40 -4.15 -13.06 -5.68
N VAL A 41 -3.93 -13.51 -6.88
CA VAL A 41 -4.76 -13.13 -8.03
C VAL A 41 -5.92 -14.12 -8.05
N PRO A 42 -7.15 -13.74 -7.67
CA PRO A 42 -8.28 -14.63 -7.82
C PRO A 42 -8.42 -15.00 -9.29
N GLU A 43 -8.67 -16.27 -9.58
CA GLU A 43 -9.04 -16.70 -10.93
C GLU A 43 -10.34 -15.98 -11.31
N MET A 44 -10.23 -15.02 -12.22
CA MET A 44 -11.38 -14.30 -12.74
C MET A 44 -12.21 -15.22 -13.62
N SER A 45 -13.48 -15.30 -13.32
CA SER A 45 -14.46 -16.01 -14.16
C SER A 45 -14.64 -15.25 -15.49
N SER A 46 -14.97 -15.96 -16.56
CA SER A 46 -15.38 -15.34 -17.82
C SER A 46 -16.59 -14.39 -17.67
N ALA A 47 -17.34 -14.51 -16.58
CA ALA A 47 -18.44 -13.60 -16.22
C ALA A 47 -17.96 -12.22 -15.71
N ASP A 48 -16.66 -12.07 -15.42
CA ASP A 48 -16.08 -10.83 -14.89
C ASP A 48 -15.42 -10.00 -16.01
N THR A 49 -15.56 -10.38 -17.29
CA THR A 49 -15.00 -9.65 -18.42
C THR A 49 -15.93 -8.51 -18.83
N LEU A 50 -15.38 -7.32 -19.07
CA LEU A 50 -16.16 -6.20 -19.61
C LEU A 50 -16.61 -6.52 -21.05
N PRO A 51 -17.85 -6.15 -21.44
CA PRO A 51 -18.27 -6.26 -22.83
C PRO A 51 -17.47 -5.29 -23.72
N HIS A 52 -17.30 -5.62 -25.00
CA HIS A 52 -16.46 -4.85 -25.93
C HIS A 52 -16.82 -3.36 -25.97
N TRP A 53 -18.13 -3.04 -25.99
CA TRP A 53 -18.54 -1.63 -26.02
C TRP A 53 -18.11 -0.84 -24.78
N ALA A 54 -17.96 -1.50 -23.61
CA ALA A 54 -17.46 -0.85 -22.42
C ALA A 54 -15.93 -0.71 -22.47
N ILE A 55 -15.23 -1.68 -23.06
CA ILE A 55 -13.76 -1.57 -23.32
C ILE A 55 -13.49 -0.40 -24.27
N ASP A 56 -14.28 -0.20 -25.31
CA ASP A 56 -14.15 0.92 -26.26
C ASP A 56 -14.25 2.30 -25.56
N LEU A 57 -14.96 2.40 -24.43
CA LEU A 57 -15.04 3.64 -23.67
C LEU A 57 -13.74 4.04 -22.96
N LEU A 58 -12.81 3.10 -22.79
CA LEU A 58 -11.54 3.35 -22.11
C LEU A 58 -10.66 4.33 -22.91
N ASP A 59 -10.73 4.33 -24.23
CA ASP A 59 -9.96 5.24 -25.08
C ASP A 59 -10.36 6.70 -24.85
N GLY A 60 -11.64 6.94 -24.57
CA GLY A 60 -12.16 8.26 -24.27
C GLY A 60 -12.13 8.64 -22.78
N TRP A 61 -11.58 7.81 -21.92
CA TRP A 61 -11.50 8.09 -20.49
C TRP A 61 -10.39 9.08 -20.17
N ASN A 62 -10.78 10.31 -19.78
CA ASN A 62 -9.82 11.38 -19.48
C ASN A 62 -9.21 11.20 -18.09
N ILE A 63 -8.09 10.45 -18.05
CA ILE A 63 -7.35 10.14 -16.82
C ILE A 63 -6.79 11.41 -16.16
N ASP A 64 -6.33 12.39 -16.93
CA ASP A 64 -5.71 13.60 -16.38
C ASP A 64 -6.72 14.46 -15.61
N ASP A 65 -7.94 14.60 -16.12
CA ASP A 65 -9.00 15.35 -15.45
C ASP A 65 -9.40 14.70 -14.12
N ILE A 66 -9.64 13.39 -14.12
CA ILE A 66 -10.00 12.67 -12.90
C ILE A 66 -8.83 12.60 -11.90
N ALA A 67 -7.59 12.43 -12.36
CA ALA A 67 -6.41 12.44 -11.50
C ALA A 67 -6.25 13.76 -10.76
N THR A 68 -6.47 14.87 -11.45
CA THR A 68 -6.41 16.20 -10.84
C THR A 68 -7.47 16.37 -9.75
N LYS A 69 -8.70 15.97 -10.02
CA LYS A 69 -9.81 16.01 -9.03
C LYS A 69 -9.52 15.12 -7.81
N ILE A 70 -8.99 13.93 -8.05
CA ILE A 70 -8.61 13.01 -6.97
C ILE A 70 -7.49 13.63 -6.13
N ALA A 71 -6.43 14.16 -6.74
CA ALA A 71 -5.32 14.77 -6.02
C ALA A 71 -5.77 15.93 -5.13
N GLU A 72 -6.65 16.78 -5.62
CA GLU A 72 -7.23 17.88 -4.85
C GLU A 72 -8.09 17.40 -3.67
N ALA A 73 -8.88 16.36 -3.88
CA ALA A 73 -9.69 15.76 -2.82
C ALA A 73 -8.80 15.08 -1.77
N ASP A 74 -7.80 14.34 -2.22
CA ASP A 74 -6.91 13.54 -1.40
C ASP A 74 -6.06 14.40 -0.46
N VAL A 75 -5.47 15.49 -0.97
CA VAL A 75 -4.74 16.47 -0.14
C VAL A 75 -5.64 17.03 0.97
N ARG A 76 -6.91 17.33 0.67
CA ARG A 76 -7.83 17.89 1.68
C ARG A 76 -8.30 16.88 2.71
N ILE A 77 -8.48 15.61 2.32
CA ILE A 77 -9.16 14.59 3.12
C ILE A 77 -8.14 13.68 3.83
N ALA A 78 -7.14 13.19 3.11
CA ALA A 78 -6.16 12.25 3.63
C ALA A 78 -4.89 12.92 4.16
N PHE A 79 -4.53 14.11 3.61
CA PHE A 79 -3.29 14.82 3.94
C PHE A 79 -3.50 16.31 4.25
N PRO A 80 -4.41 16.67 5.18
CA PRO A 80 -4.71 18.08 5.47
C PRO A 80 -3.49 18.87 5.95
N ASP A 81 -2.53 18.22 6.60
CA ASP A 81 -1.30 18.84 7.08
C ASP A 81 -0.29 19.15 5.97
N ARG A 82 -0.60 18.73 4.74
CA ARG A 82 0.23 18.91 3.55
C ARG A 82 -0.31 19.89 2.54
N ILE A 83 -1.36 20.61 2.91
CA ILE A 83 -1.95 21.67 2.08
C ILE A 83 -0.88 22.76 1.88
N GLY A 84 -0.54 23.04 0.60
CA GLY A 84 0.49 24.03 0.24
C GLY A 84 1.90 23.45 -0.02
N GLU A 85 2.10 22.15 0.12
CA GLU A 85 3.34 21.49 -0.32
C GLU A 85 3.23 21.08 -1.80
N ASP A 86 3.68 21.93 -2.72
CA ASP A 86 3.57 21.71 -4.17
C ASP A 86 4.29 20.43 -4.61
N ASP A 87 5.51 20.17 -4.11
CA ASP A 87 6.27 18.95 -4.43
C ASP A 87 5.53 17.67 -4.02
N PHE A 88 4.83 17.68 -2.89
CA PHE A 88 4.03 16.54 -2.46
C PHE A 88 2.79 16.36 -3.33
N ARG A 89 2.13 17.46 -3.67
CA ARG A 89 0.95 17.45 -4.57
C ARG A 89 1.31 16.92 -5.94
N ASP A 90 2.44 17.32 -6.52
CA ASP A 90 2.91 16.85 -7.82
C ASP A 90 3.24 15.35 -7.79
N LEU A 91 3.95 14.90 -6.77
CA LEU A 91 4.23 13.47 -6.57
C LEU A 91 2.96 12.65 -6.43
N LEU A 92 1.99 13.14 -5.67
CA LEU A 92 0.68 12.50 -5.49
C LEU A 92 -0.09 12.43 -6.80
N LEU A 93 -0.14 13.53 -7.57
CA LEU A 93 -0.79 13.58 -8.87
C LEU A 93 -0.17 12.59 -9.87
N GLU A 94 1.15 12.49 -9.93
CA GLU A 94 1.83 11.51 -10.77
C GLU A 94 1.51 10.06 -10.35
N SER A 95 1.46 9.80 -9.05
CA SER A 95 1.07 8.49 -8.50
C SER A 95 -0.36 8.12 -8.88
N ILE A 96 -1.30 9.07 -8.79
CA ILE A 96 -2.70 8.85 -9.16
C ILE A 96 -2.83 8.60 -10.67
N ARG A 97 -2.11 9.36 -11.51
CA ARG A 97 -2.08 9.15 -12.97
C ARG A 97 -1.58 7.75 -13.32
N GLU A 98 -0.51 7.30 -12.67
CA GLU A 98 0.03 5.95 -12.87
C GLU A 98 -1.00 4.88 -12.47
N ASN A 99 -1.62 5.00 -11.28
CA ASN A 99 -2.66 4.07 -10.84
C ASN A 99 -3.85 4.04 -11.82
N LEU A 100 -4.37 5.18 -12.25
CA LEU A 100 -5.47 5.25 -13.21
C LEU A 100 -5.09 4.68 -14.58
N GLY A 101 -3.85 4.91 -15.02
CA GLY A 101 -3.30 4.29 -16.22
C GLY A 101 -3.24 2.76 -16.15
N HIS A 102 -2.88 2.23 -14.96
CA HIS A 102 -2.91 0.80 -14.70
C HIS A 102 -4.34 0.25 -14.66
N ILE A 103 -5.26 0.93 -13.97
CA ILE A 103 -6.68 0.55 -13.92
C ILE A 103 -7.25 0.50 -15.34
N ARG A 104 -7.01 1.52 -16.17
CA ARG A 104 -7.48 1.53 -17.56
C ARG A 104 -7.01 0.32 -18.34
N ARG A 105 -5.72 -0.02 -18.26
CA ARG A 105 -5.17 -1.21 -18.94
C ARG A 105 -5.72 -2.50 -18.34
N TYR A 106 -5.87 -2.57 -17.03
CA TYR A 106 -6.39 -3.73 -16.32
C TYR A 106 -7.88 -3.99 -16.64
N LEU A 107 -8.68 -2.94 -16.82
CA LEU A 107 -10.06 -3.05 -17.29
C LEU A 107 -10.16 -3.63 -18.71
N ALA A 108 -9.19 -3.31 -19.58
CA ALA A 108 -9.12 -3.85 -20.93
C ALA A 108 -8.61 -5.30 -20.96
N ASP A 109 -7.61 -5.60 -20.13
CA ASP A 109 -6.98 -6.92 -20.05
C ASP A 109 -6.59 -7.25 -18.60
N PRO A 110 -7.40 -8.04 -17.89
CA PRO A 110 -7.12 -8.42 -16.52
C PRO A 110 -5.84 -9.24 -16.31
N SER A 111 -5.31 -9.87 -17.36
CA SER A 111 -4.11 -10.70 -17.26
C SER A 111 -2.83 -9.89 -16.96
N ILE A 112 -2.84 -8.58 -17.21
CA ILE A 112 -1.67 -7.72 -17.02
C ILE A 112 -1.32 -7.48 -15.56
N LEU A 113 -2.22 -7.76 -14.60
CA LEU A 113 -2.06 -7.40 -13.19
C LEU A 113 -0.75 -7.93 -12.60
N VAL A 114 -0.36 -9.13 -12.97
CA VAL A 114 0.88 -9.78 -12.49
C VAL A 114 2.16 -9.05 -12.93
N ASN A 115 2.08 -8.27 -14.01
CA ASN A 115 3.20 -7.55 -14.60
C ASN A 115 3.20 -6.05 -14.26
N ILE A 116 2.22 -5.57 -13.48
CA ILE A 116 2.15 -4.16 -13.10
C ILE A 116 3.24 -3.84 -12.08
N THR A 117 4.04 -2.81 -12.37
CA THR A 117 4.93 -2.13 -11.42
C THR A 117 4.26 -0.85 -10.93
N LEU A 118 4.50 -0.48 -9.69
CA LEU A 118 3.88 0.67 -9.02
C LEU A 118 4.97 1.67 -8.58
N ASP A 119 5.66 2.30 -9.53
CA ASP A 119 6.84 3.11 -9.22
C ASP A 119 6.49 4.38 -8.44
N ARG A 120 5.53 5.17 -8.91
CA ARG A 120 5.09 6.39 -8.24
C ARG A 120 4.28 6.13 -6.97
N PRO A 121 3.31 5.20 -6.96
CA PRO A 121 2.61 4.81 -5.73
C PRO A 121 3.54 4.34 -4.60
N ILE A 122 4.56 3.57 -4.91
CA ILE A 122 5.60 3.15 -3.96
C ILE A 122 6.42 4.35 -3.47
N SER A 123 6.77 5.28 -4.36
CA SER A 123 7.50 6.50 -3.99
C SER A 123 6.68 7.39 -3.03
N VAL A 124 5.37 7.51 -3.26
CA VAL A 124 4.46 8.20 -2.32
C VAL A 124 4.44 7.51 -0.97
N ALA A 125 4.30 6.18 -0.93
CA ALA A 125 4.27 5.41 0.32
C ALA A 125 5.57 5.61 1.14
N ARG A 126 6.74 5.57 0.49
CA ARG A 126 8.04 5.85 1.11
C ARG A 126 8.10 7.27 1.67
N ARG A 127 7.71 8.26 0.86
CA ARG A 127 7.73 9.67 1.28
C ARG A 127 6.83 9.91 2.47
N GLN A 128 5.66 9.29 2.51
CA GLN A 128 4.73 9.41 3.63
C GLN A 128 5.31 8.82 4.92
N ALA A 129 5.91 7.63 4.86
CA ALA A 129 6.59 7.03 6.00
C ALA A 129 7.75 7.91 6.51
N GLN A 130 8.55 8.50 5.60
CA GLN A 130 9.67 9.38 5.95
C GLN A 130 9.25 10.63 6.72
N VAL A 131 8.09 11.16 6.44
CA VAL A 131 7.59 12.37 7.10
C VAL A 131 6.67 12.07 8.29
N GLY A 132 6.58 10.80 8.70
CA GLY A 132 5.80 10.38 9.86
C GLY A 132 4.28 10.42 9.65
N ALA A 133 3.82 10.39 8.40
CA ALA A 133 2.38 10.23 8.12
C ALA A 133 1.90 8.87 8.65
N SER A 134 0.63 8.78 8.99
CA SER A 134 0.06 7.52 9.46
C SER A 134 -0.26 6.57 8.28
N GLN A 135 -0.15 5.26 8.52
CA GLN A 135 -0.60 4.27 7.55
C GLN A 135 -2.09 4.40 7.23
N ASN A 136 -2.89 4.88 8.18
CA ASN A 136 -4.31 5.15 7.97
C ASN A 136 -4.54 6.26 6.91
N ALA A 137 -3.67 7.28 6.87
CA ALA A 137 -3.75 8.31 5.84
C ALA A 137 -3.51 7.73 4.45
N LEU A 138 -2.51 6.83 4.30
CA LEU A 138 -2.27 6.11 3.05
C LEU A 138 -3.48 5.28 2.62
N GLN A 139 -4.08 4.51 3.54
CA GLN A 139 -5.27 3.70 3.25
C GLN A 139 -6.47 4.57 2.89
N HIS A 140 -6.61 5.73 3.53
CA HIS A 140 -7.68 6.68 3.25
C HIS A 140 -7.54 7.29 1.86
N SER A 141 -6.32 7.67 1.46
CA SER A 141 -5.97 8.14 0.13
C SER A 141 -6.40 7.14 -0.96
N TYR A 142 -6.01 5.88 -0.82
CA TYR A 142 -6.44 4.82 -1.76
C TYR A 142 -7.96 4.70 -1.84
N ARG A 143 -8.66 4.83 -0.71
CA ARG A 143 -10.13 4.72 -0.67
C ARG A 143 -10.81 5.88 -1.39
N VAL A 144 -10.32 7.10 -1.15
CA VAL A 144 -10.81 8.31 -1.85
C VAL A 144 -10.57 8.18 -3.35
N GLY A 145 -9.34 7.83 -3.75
CA GLY A 145 -8.95 7.71 -5.15
C GLY A 145 -9.79 6.69 -5.92
N ILE A 146 -9.93 5.48 -5.35
CA ILE A 146 -10.68 4.40 -6.02
C ILE A 146 -12.18 4.71 -6.11
N GLN A 147 -12.75 5.31 -5.07
CA GLN A 147 -14.16 5.69 -5.07
C GLN A 147 -14.45 6.71 -6.18
N MET A 148 -13.67 7.79 -6.25
CA MET A 148 -13.86 8.83 -7.27
C MET A 148 -13.64 8.29 -8.69
N ALA A 149 -12.63 7.45 -8.90
CA ALA A 149 -12.36 6.84 -10.19
C ALA A 149 -13.48 5.87 -10.62
N LEU A 150 -13.98 5.07 -9.69
CA LEU A 150 -15.10 4.14 -9.93
C LEU A 150 -16.39 4.90 -10.24
N ASP A 151 -16.68 5.99 -9.52
CA ASP A 151 -17.87 6.82 -9.75
C ASP A 151 -17.84 7.47 -11.14
N ASP A 152 -16.67 8.01 -11.54
CA ASP A 152 -16.49 8.58 -12.88
C ASP A 152 -16.66 7.53 -13.97
N TRP A 153 -16.00 6.39 -13.82
CA TRP A 153 -16.08 5.27 -14.77
C TRP A 153 -17.51 4.70 -14.89
N THR A 154 -18.15 4.39 -13.77
CA THR A 154 -19.50 3.81 -13.79
C THR A 154 -20.55 4.79 -14.32
N SER A 155 -20.36 6.11 -14.12
CA SER A 155 -21.21 7.14 -14.72
C SER A 155 -21.09 7.12 -16.24
N ARG A 156 -19.87 6.95 -16.78
CA ARG A 156 -19.60 6.81 -18.21
C ARG A 156 -20.23 5.52 -18.78
N VAL A 157 -20.04 4.39 -18.10
CA VAL A 157 -20.66 3.11 -18.51
C VAL A 157 -22.18 3.20 -18.53
N ARG A 158 -22.79 3.83 -17.51
CA ARG A 158 -24.26 4.04 -17.48
C ARG A 158 -24.74 4.89 -18.64
N ALA A 159 -24.06 6.02 -18.90
CA ALA A 159 -24.46 6.95 -19.97
C ALA A 159 -24.49 6.27 -21.35
N HIS A 160 -23.59 5.32 -21.61
CA HIS A 160 -23.49 4.62 -22.90
C HIS A 160 -24.25 3.27 -22.93
N GLY A 161 -24.48 2.65 -21.76
CA GLY A 161 -25.14 1.35 -21.65
C GLY A 161 -26.67 1.41 -21.67
N THR A 162 -27.29 2.60 -21.66
CA THR A 162 -28.75 2.77 -21.75
C THR A 162 -29.31 2.59 -23.15
N ALA A 163 -28.48 2.49 -24.18
CA ALA A 163 -28.89 2.17 -25.53
C ALA A 163 -29.60 0.79 -25.55
N PRO A 164 -30.71 0.64 -26.29
CA PRO A 164 -31.51 -0.60 -26.26
C PRO A 164 -30.70 -1.86 -26.53
N GLU A 165 -29.73 -1.80 -27.44
CA GLU A 165 -28.85 -2.90 -27.82
C GLU A 165 -27.86 -3.32 -26.71
N ARG A 166 -27.60 -2.45 -25.73
CA ARG A 166 -26.63 -2.65 -24.63
C ARG A 166 -27.31 -2.88 -23.29
N SER A 167 -28.62 -2.65 -23.21
CA SER A 167 -29.35 -2.66 -21.93
C SER A 167 -29.24 -3.96 -21.14
N ALA A 168 -29.19 -5.11 -21.83
CA ALA A 168 -29.02 -6.41 -21.21
C ALA A 168 -27.60 -6.62 -20.63
N GLU A 169 -26.59 -5.95 -21.16
CA GLU A 169 -25.19 -6.06 -20.74
C GLU A 169 -24.79 -4.98 -19.70
N LEU A 170 -25.64 -3.98 -19.46
CA LEU A 170 -25.32 -2.85 -18.58
C LEU A 170 -25.04 -3.32 -17.14
N ALA A 171 -25.92 -4.12 -16.56
CA ALA A 171 -25.73 -4.60 -15.19
C ALA A 171 -24.49 -5.50 -15.06
N PRO A 172 -24.25 -6.48 -15.94
CA PRO A 172 -22.97 -7.21 -15.97
C PRO A 172 -21.75 -6.31 -16.09
N ALA A 173 -21.77 -5.31 -16.98
CA ALA A 173 -20.64 -4.37 -17.17
C ALA A 173 -20.34 -3.56 -15.91
N LEU A 174 -21.37 -3.07 -15.20
CA LEU A 174 -21.20 -2.37 -13.95
C LEU A 174 -20.64 -3.27 -12.85
N MET A 175 -21.14 -4.51 -12.73
CA MET A 175 -20.65 -5.47 -11.74
C MET A 175 -19.19 -5.86 -12.01
N ALA A 176 -18.83 -6.14 -13.26
CA ALA A 176 -17.46 -6.42 -13.66
C ALA A 176 -16.54 -5.22 -13.36
N SER A 177 -16.98 -3.99 -13.66
CA SER A 177 -16.24 -2.77 -13.33
C SER A 177 -15.93 -2.69 -11.84
N VAL A 178 -16.94 -2.84 -10.97
CA VAL A 178 -16.75 -2.81 -9.51
C VAL A 178 -15.76 -3.88 -9.06
N ALA A 179 -15.90 -5.12 -9.55
CA ALA A 179 -15.00 -6.21 -9.20
C ALA A 179 -13.55 -5.89 -9.58
N HIS A 180 -13.31 -5.37 -10.79
CA HIS A 180 -11.97 -4.99 -11.24
C HIS A 180 -11.36 -3.86 -10.41
N PHE A 181 -12.13 -2.82 -10.10
CA PHE A 181 -11.64 -1.70 -9.30
C PHE A 181 -11.25 -2.15 -7.89
N LEU A 182 -12.08 -2.95 -7.23
CA LEU A 182 -11.78 -3.47 -5.89
C LEU A 182 -10.54 -4.38 -5.92
N HIS A 183 -10.45 -5.26 -6.91
CA HIS A 183 -9.30 -6.14 -7.04
C HIS A 183 -7.99 -5.37 -7.29
N TYR A 184 -8.03 -4.36 -8.17
CA TYR A 184 -6.87 -3.49 -8.36
C TYR A 184 -6.51 -2.71 -7.09
N GLN A 185 -7.51 -2.21 -6.36
CA GLN A 185 -7.29 -1.52 -5.09
C GLN A 185 -6.55 -2.40 -4.09
N ASP A 186 -7.01 -3.64 -3.89
CA ASP A 186 -6.37 -4.58 -2.96
C ASP A 186 -4.92 -4.86 -3.37
N PHE A 187 -4.69 -5.07 -4.67
CA PHE A 187 -3.36 -5.28 -5.22
C PHE A 187 -2.43 -4.08 -4.97
N ALA A 188 -2.86 -2.87 -5.29
CA ALA A 188 -2.04 -1.67 -5.20
C ALA A 188 -1.82 -1.26 -3.73
N LEU A 189 -2.87 -1.30 -2.91
CA LEU A 189 -2.80 -0.95 -1.49
C LEU A 189 -1.92 -1.93 -0.70
N ALA A 190 -1.99 -3.22 -0.99
CA ALA A 190 -1.13 -4.21 -0.32
C ALA A 190 0.35 -3.92 -0.54
N ARG A 191 0.74 -3.58 -1.79
CA ARG A 191 2.13 -3.23 -2.13
C ARG A 191 2.58 -1.91 -1.51
N ALA A 192 1.74 -0.87 -1.59
CA ALA A 192 2.03 0.42 -0.99
C ALA A 192 2.15 0.32 0.54
N SER A 193 1.27 -0.45 1.19
CA SER A 193 1.30 -0.67 2.65
C SER A 193 2.53 -1.46 3.08
N ALA A 194 2.94 -2.48 2.31
CA ALA A 194 4.15 -3.24 2.59
C ALA A 194 5.40 -2.35 2.52
N GLU A 195 5.50 -1.51 1.49
CA GLU A 195 6.63 -0.58 1.33
C GLU A 195 6.63 0.48 2.43
N PHE A 196 5.46 1.03 2.78
CA PHE A 196 5.33 1.97 3.90
C PHE A 196 5.87 1.36 5.20
N SER A 197 5.45 0.13 5.53
CA SER A 197 5.88 -0.57 6.75
C SER A 197 7.38 -0.88 6.74
N LEU A 198 7.96 -1.25 5.60
CA LEU A 198 9.40 -1.46 5.45
C LEU A 198 10.19 -0.17 5.72
N GLN A 199 9.72 0.94 5.16
CA GLN A 199 10.37 2.24 5.36
C GLN A 199 10.23 2.73 6.80
N GLU A 200 9.06 2.59 7.41
CA GLU A 200 8.84 2.94 8.82
C GLU A 200 9.74 2.13 9.75
N GLU A 201 9.87 0.82 9.53
CA GLU A 201 10.75 -0.04 10.33
C GLU A 201 12.23 0.34 10.14
N ALA A 202 12.66 0.67 8.92
CA ALA A 202 14.03 1.13 8.67
C ALA A 202 14.35 2.44 9.44
N LEU A 203 13.41 3.39 9.43
CA LEU A 203 13.54 4.64 10.18
C LEU A 203 13.58 4.40 11.69
N ARG A 204 12.74 3.51 12.20
CA ARG A 204 12.71 3.14 13.61
C ARG A 204 14.03 2.51 14.07
N ARG A 205 14.61 1.60 13.27
CA ARG A 205 15.91 0.97 13.55
C ARG A 205 17.03 1.99 13.56
N THR A 206 17.07 2.86 12.56
CA THR A 206 18.08 3.93 12.47
C THR A 206 17.99 4.87 13.67
N GLY A 207 16.79 5.32 14.04
CA GLY A 207 16.58 6.15 15.21
C GLY A 207 16.98 5.46 16.52
N ALA A 208 16.72 4.15 16.66
CA ALA A 208 17.17 3.37 17.82
C ALA A 208 18.70 3.23 17.89
N GLN A 209 19.36 3.04 16.73
CA GLN A 209 20.83 2.99 16.66
C GLN A 209 21.45 4.34 17.01
N ILE A 210 20.93 5.45 16.49
CA ILE A 210 21.39 6.81 16.83
C ILE A 210 21.25 7.05 18.33
N ARG A 211 20.08 6.77 18.92
CA ARG A 211 19.88 6.94 20.38
C ARG A 211 20.86 6.09 21.18
N LYS A 212 21.08 4.83 20.78
CA LYS A 212 22.04 3.94 21.45
C LYS A 212 23.46 4.53 21.39
N GLN A 213 23.89 5.04 20.24
CA GLN A 213 25.23 5.63 20.07
C GLN A 213 25.38 6.88 20.93
N VAL A 214 24.39 7.77 20.93
CA VAL A 214 24.38 8.98 21.78
C VAL A 214 24.52 8.62 23.26
N VAL A 215 23.81 7.58 23.74
CA VAL A 215 23.97 7.11 25.13
C VAL A 215 25.37 6.59 25.40
N LEU A 216 25.94 5.81 24.49
CA LEU A 216 27.33 5.32 24.66
C LEU A 216 28.34 6.45 24.67
N ASP A 217 28.19 7.43 23.80
CA ASP A 217 29.10 8.60 23.72
C ASP A 217 29.03 9.45 25.00
N LEU A 218 27.83 9.64 25.54
CA LEU A 218 27.63 10.30 26.84
C LEU A 218 28.28 9.51 27.99
N LEU A 219 28.08 8.19 28.04
CA LEU A 219 28.68 7.35 29.11
C LEU A 219 30.21 7.28 29.03
N ASN A 220 30.76 7.32 27.83
CA ASN A 220 32.22 7.28 27.61
C ASN A 220 32.89 8.65 27.75
N GLY A 221 32.12 9.71 27.97
CA GLY A 221 32.67 11.08 28.05
C GLY A 221 33.26 11.58 26.73
N SER A 222 32.88 10.95 25.62
CA SER A 222 33.42 11.29 24.28
C SER A 222 32.84 12.60 23.72
N VAL A 223 31.91 13.20 24.43
CA VAL A 223 31.19 14.41 23.97
C VAL A 223 31.98 15.64 24.43
N ALA A 224 32.73 16.21 23.52
CA ALA A 224 33.37 17.52 23.71
C ALA A 224 32.37 18.62 23.29
N GLY A 225 31.65 19.21 24.24
CA GLY A 225 30.74 20.33 23.97
C GLY A 225 29.46 20.29 24.79
N ASP A 226 28.52 21.17 24.43
CA ASP A 226 27.19 21.24 25.09
C ASP A 226 26.39 19.97 24.82
N SER A 227 26.20 19.15 25.85
CA SER A 227 25.43 17.90 25.78
C SER A 227 23.93 18.12 25.63
N SER A 228 23.45 19.38 25.68
CA SER A 228 22.02 19.69 25.63
C SER A 228 21.33 19.25 24.32
N GLU A 229 22.02 19.42 23.19
CA GLU A 229 21.53 19.03 21.88
C GLU A 229 21.42 17.47 21.73
N LEU A 230 22.42 16.77 22.29
CA LEU A 230 22.41 15.31 22.33
C LEU A 230 21.31 14.75 23.25
N LEU A 231 21.11 15.38 24.40
CA LEU A 231 20.05 15.02 25.34
C LEU A 231 18.66 15.31 24.75
N ALA A 232 18.50 16.38 23.98
CA ALA A 232 17.28 16.65 23.22
C ALA A 232 16.98 15.54 22.18
N THR A 233 18.02 14.99 21.52
CA THR A 233 17.89 13.85 20.59
C THR A 233 17.39 12.58 21.30
N LEU A 234 17.67 12.43 22.60
CA LEU A 234 17.15 11.33 23.42
C LEU A 234 15.75 11.60 23.97
N GLY A 235 15.21 12.80 23.78
CA GLY A 235 13.96 13.24 24.41
C GLY A 235 14.11 13.45 25.92
N TYR A 236 15.34 13.70 26.40
CA TYR A 236 15.64 13.94 27.81
C TYR A 236 15.51 15.43 28.13
N ASP A 237 14.65 15.75 29.09
CA ASP A 237 14.54 17.09 29.67
C ASP A 237 15.45 17.15 30.87
N THR A 238 16.54 17.96 30.79
CA THR A 238 17.51 18.14 31.87
C THR A 238 17.03 19.10 32.96
N THR A 239 15.90 19.75 32.78
CA THR A 239 15.29 20.66 33.77
C THR A 239 14.46 19.95 34.83
N VAL A 240 14.17 18.67 34.64
CA VAL A 240 13.40 17.85 35.57
C VAL A 240 14.23 16.74 36.21
N CYS A 241 13.86 16.31 37.41
CA CYS A 241 14.53 15.20 38.07
C CYS A 241 14.13 13.88 37.43
N HIS A 242 15.10 13.05 37.07
CA HIS A 242 14.90 11.72 36.51
C HIS A 242 15.23 10.65 37.56
N LEU A 243 14.36 9.62 37.65
CA LEU A 243 14.58 8.43 38.48
C LEU A 243 14.90 7.24 37.57
N GLY A 244 16.11 6.70 37.69
CA GLY A 244 16.48 5.45 37.01
C GLY A 244 16.25 4.25 37.93
N ILE A 245 15.48 3.25 37.48
CA ILE A 245 15.29 1.98 38.19
C ILE A 245 15.94 0.86 37.37
N MET A 246 16.90 0.16 37.97
CA MET A 246 17.49 -1.04 37.39
C MET A 246 16.92 -2.29 38.10
N VAL A 247 16.23 -3.13 37.35
CA VAL A 247 15.76 -4.44 37.85
C VAL A 247 16.67 -5.53 37.30
N LYS A 248 17.38 -6.23 38.20
CA LYS A 248 18.19 -7.39 37.84
C LYS A 248 17.39 -8.65 38.18
N ASN A 249 17.11 -9.46 37.15
CA ASN A 249 16.54 -10.78 37.39
C ASN A 249 17.66 -11.68 37.95
N MET A 250 17.55 -12.10 39.18
CA MET A 250 18.43 -13.11 39.75
C MET A 250 17.77 -14.47 39.49
N ALA A 251 18.26 -15.18 38.46
CA ALA A 251 17.95 -16.58 38.20
C ALA A 251 18.71 -17.45 39.17
#